data_ea4890375a0a41dc10fa9e7a879fb36f
#
_entry.id   ea4890375a0a41dc10fa9e7a879fb36f
#
_cell.length_a   1.000
_cell.length_b   1.000
_cell.length_c   1.000
_cell.angle_alpha   90.00
_cell.angle_beta   90.00
_cell.angle_gamma   90.00
#
_symmetry.space_group_name_H-M   'P 1'
#
loop_
_entity.id
_entity.type
_entity.pdbx_description
1 polymer ?
#
loop_
_entity_poly.entity_id
_entity_poly.type
_entity_poly.pdbx_seq_one_letter_code
_entity_poly.pdbx_strand_id
1 'polypeptide(L)'
;MSAYKIIDHEYDVVVVGAGGSGLRAAVGLSESGLKTACISKVFPTRSHTAAAQGGISAALGNAGEDDWRWHMYDTVKGSDWLGDQDCIEYLCKEAPNAVIELERYGVPFSRNEDGKIYQRAFGGMTKNYGQEPVRRTCAAADRTGHAILHTLYGQALKHK
;
A
#
# COMPACT_ATOMS: atom_id res chain seq x y z
N MET A 1 -30.28 -30.31 -21.05
CA MET A 1 -30.04 -28.96 -21.62
C MET A 1 -29.58 -28.05 -20.47
N SER A 2 -28.41 -27.42 -20.56
CA SER A 2 -28.00 -26.43 -19.54
C SER A 2 -28.92 -25.20 -19.66
N ALA A 3 -29.43 -24.71 -18.51
CA ALA A 3 -30.34 -23.57 -18.49
C ALA A 3 -29.63 -22.23 -18.84
N TYR A 4 -28.31 -22.24 -18.99
CA TYR A 4 -27.49 -21.08 -19.31
C TYR A 4 -26.21 -21.46 -20.05
N LYS A 5 -25.64 -20.52 -20.79
CA LYS A 5 -24.37 -20.70 -21.50
C LYS A 5 -23.22 -20.56 -20.51
N ILE A 6 -22.33 -21.55 -20.46
CA ILE A 6 -21.06 -21.48 -19.74
C ILE A 6 -20.00 -20.89 -20.69
N ILE A 7 -19.23 -19.94 -20.22
CA ILE A 7 -18.07 -19.36 -20.92
C ILE A 7 -16.86 -19.61 -20.05
N ASP A 8 -15.94 -20.41 -20.56
CA ASP A 8 -14.69 -20.73 -19.87
C ASP A 8 -13.62 -19.70 -20.20
N HIS A 9 -12.87 -19.29 -19.18
CA HIS A 9 -11.72 -18.41 -19.30
C HIS A 9 -10.52 -19.08 -18.63
N GLU A 10 -9.36 -18.98 -19.25
CA GLU A 10 -8.12 -19.58 -18.76
C GLU A 10 -7.08 -18.49 -18.47
N TYR A 11 -6.49 -18.54 -17.28
CA TYR A 11 -5.47 -17.63 -16.78
C TYR A 11 -4.40 -18.40 -16.01
N ASP A 12 -3.18 -17.87 -15.97
CA ASP A 12 -2.10 -18.41 -15.14
C ASP A 12 -2.36 -18.13 -13.66
N VAL A 13 -2.91 -16.95 -13.36
CA VAL A 13 -3.20 -16.48 -11.99
C VAL A 13 -4.55 -15.79 -11.93
N VAL A 14 -5.29 -16.05 -10.86
CA VAL A 14 -6.52 -15.32 -10.52
C VAL A 14 -6.32 -14.62 -9.17
N VAL A 15 -6.39 -13.28 -9.19
CA VAL A 15 -6.38 -12.43 -7.98
C VAL A 15 -7.82 -12.14 -7.58
N VAL A 16 -8.18 -12.51 -6.36
CA VAL A 16 -9.54 -12.27 -5.82
C VAL A 16 -9.52 -11.01 -4.95
N GLY A 17 -10.10 -9.94 -5.48
CA GLY A 17 -10.18 -8.62 -4.85
C GLY A 17 -9.28 -7.60 -5.54
N ALA A 18 -9.87 -6.46 -5.94
CA ALA A 18 -9.20 -5.36 -6.62
C ALA A 18 -9.05 -4.12 -5.73
N GLY A 19 -8.71 -4.31 -4.46
CA GLY A 19 -8.23 -3.24 -3.58
C GLY A 19 -6.76 -2.91 -3.84
N GLY A 20 -6.16 -2.08 -3.00
CA GLY A 20 -4.76 -1.69 -3.15
C GLY A 20 -3.80 -2.88 -3.26
N SER A 21 -3.91 -3.87 -2.36
CA SER A 21 -3.06 -5.06 -2.37
C SER A 21 -3.32 -5.95 -3.59
N GLY A 22 -4.58 -6.19 -3.95
CA GLY A 22 -4.91 -7.02 -5.12
C GLY A 22 -4.47 -6.38 -6.43
N LEU A 23 -4.67 -5.07 -6.60
CA LEU A 23 -4.17 -4.35 -7.77
C LEU A 23 -2.64 -4.37 -7.85
N ARG A 24 -1.94 -4.18 -6.71
CA ARG A 24 -0.47 -4.28 -6.70
C ARG A 24 0.01 -5.67 -7.09
N ALA A 25 -0.66 -6.72 -6.58
CA ALA A 25 -0.35 -8.10 -6.97
C ALA A 25 -0.61 -8.32 -8.47
N ALA A 26 -1.76 -7.87 -8.99
CA ALA A 26 -2.11 -8.02 -10.40
C ALA A 26 -1.10 -7.30 -11.32
N VAL A 27 -0.67 -6.09 -10.96
CA VAL A 27 0.37 -5.36 -11.71
C VAL A 27 1.67 -6.16 -11.73
N GLY A 28 2.18 -6.61 -10.58
CA GLY A 28 3.45 -7.34 -10.52
C GLY A 28 3.41 -8.68 -11.26
N LEU A 29 2.29 -9.41 -11.20
CA LEU A 29 2.10 -10.65 -11.94
C LEU A 29 2.09 -10.40 -13.46
N SER A 30 1.41 -9.34 -13.90
CA SER A 30 1.37 -8.96 -15.31
C SER A 30 2.74 -8.48 -15.82
N GLU A 31 3.47 -7.71 -15.01
CA GLU A 31 4.87 -7.31 -15.30
C GLU A 31 5.80 -8.52 -15.43
N SER A 32 5.52 -9.61 -14.72
CA SER A 32 6.24 -10.89 -14.83
C SER A 32 5.83 -11.73 -16.05
N GLY A 33 4.94 -11.23 -16.90
CA GLY A 33 4.48 -11.90 -18.12
C GLY A 33 3.39 -12.94 -17.91
N LEU A 34 2.81 -13.04 -16.73
CA LEU A 34 1.73 -13.98 -16.43
C LEU A 34 0.37 -13.43 -16.88
N LYS A 35 -0.43 -14.26 -17.54
CA LYS A 35 -1.81 -13.95 -17.89
C LYS A 35 -2.67 -13.92 -16.63
N THR A 36 -3.00 -12.72 -16.16
CA THR A 36 -3.61 -12.52 -14.85
C THR A 36 -5.04 -12.02 -14.95
N ALA A 37 -5.96 -12.66 -14.25
CA ALA A 37 -7.30 -12.14 -14.01
C ALA A 37 -7.39 -11.54 -12.61
N CYS A 38 -7.95 -10.34 -12.49
CA CYS A 38 -8.29 -9.74 -11.22
C CYS A 38 -9.82 -9.63 -11.12
N ILE A 39 -10.43 -10.43 -10.25
CA ILE A 39 -11.89 -10.44 -10.07
C ILE A 39 -12.28 -9.62 -8.84
N SER A 40 -13.34 -8.86 -8.95
CA SER A 40 -13.81 -7.96 -7.89
C SER A 40 -15.33 -7.91 -7.82
N LYS A 41 -15.86 -7.81 -6.60
CA LYS A 41 -17.29 -7.62 -6.35
C LYS A 41 -17.78 -6.25 -6.82
N VAL A 42 -16.94 -5.23 -6.70
CA VAL A 42 -17.23 -3.85 -7.08
C VAL A 42 -16.19 -3.37 -8.10
N PHE A 43 -16.50 -2.31 -8.79
CA PHE A 43 -15.51 -1.68 -9.67
C PHE A 43 -14.25 -1.33 -8.85
N PRO A 44 -13.02 -1.60 -9.34
CA PRO A 44 -11.79 -1.49 -8.56
C PRO A 44 -11.63 -0.19 -7.78
N THR A 45 -11.94 0.97 -8.39
CA THR A 45 -11.83 2.29 -7.75
C THR A 45 -12.89 2.55 -6.67
N ARG A 46 -13.81 1.60 -6.43
CA ARG A 46 -14.78 1.61 -5.33
C ARG A 46 -14.34 0.78 -4.12
N SER A 47 -13.15 0.20 -4.16
CA SER A 47 -12.58 -0.52 -3.03
C SER A 47 -12.44 0.38 -1.81
N HIS A 48 -12.52 -0.23 -0.61
CA HIS A 48 -12.35 0.48 0.67
C HIS A 48 -11.01 1.22 0.80
N THR A 49 -9.98 0.81 0.06
CA THR A 49 -8.72 1.54 -0.04
C THR A 49 -8.93 3.03 -0.36
N ALA A 50 -9.94 3.39 -1.17
CA ALA A 50 -10.26 4.78 -1.49
C ALA A 50 -10.63 5.63 -0.28
N ALA A 51 -11.11 5.02 0.82
CA ALA A 51 -11.52 5.69 2.05
C ALA A 51 -10.35 6.03 2.99
N ALA A 52 -9.14 5.53 2.73
CA ALA A 52 -7.97 5.79 3.56
C ALA A 52 -7.46 7.23 3.36
N GLN A 53 -7.53 8.03 4.41
CA GLN A 53 -7.16 9.46 4.38
C GLN A 53 -5.81 9.73 5.06
N GLY A 54 -5.47 8.96 6.09
CA GLY A 54 -4.32 9.19 6.96
C GLY A 54 -2.97 9.19 6.24
N GLY A 55 -2.75 8.24 5.40
CA GLY A 55 -1.50 8.03 4.70
C GLY A 55 -1.00 6.59 4.78
N ILE A 56 0.23 6.38 4.36
CA ILE A 56 0.94 5.11 4.45
C ILE A 56 2.24 5.33 5.24
N SER A 57 2.44 4.57 6.30
CA SER A 57 3.57 4.74 7.21
C SER A 57 4.81 4.01 6.70
N ALA A 58 5.94 4.73 6.65
CA ALA A 58 7.24 4.18 6.28
C ALA A 58 8.36 5.02 6.91
N ALA A 59 9.38 4.37 7.43
CA ALA A 59 10.52 5.05 8.06
C ALA A 59 11.48 5.62 7.00
N LEU A 60 11.04 6.67 6.27
CA LEU A 60 11.85 7.34 5.23
C LEU A 60 12.88 8.32 5.82
N GLY A 61 12.66 8.82 7.02
CA GLY A 61 13.53 9.83 7.63
C GLY A 61 13.43 11.22 6.98
N ASN A 62 12.39 11.52 6.22
CA ASN A 62 12.26 12.82 5.52
C ASN A 62 11.89 13.98 6.47
N ALA A 63 11.28 13.68 7.60
CA ALA A 63 10.83 14.66 8.58
C ALA A 63 11.65 14.62 9.89
N GLY A 64 12.79 13.97 9.87
CA GLY A 64 13.69 13.74 11.01
C GLY A 64 14.18 12.30 11.04
N GLU A 65 15.09 12.01 11.95
CA GLU A 65 15.64 10.66 12.13
C GLU A 65 14.52 9.63 12.39
N ASP A 66 14.55 8.52 11.67
CA ASP A 66 13.62 7.40 11.84
C ASP A 66 14.29 6.07 11.48
N ASP A 67 13.79 4.96 12.05
CA ASP A 67 14.29 3.61 11.81
C ASP A 67 13.10 2.65 11.71
N TRP A 68 13.17 1.70 10.76
CA TRP A 68 12.12 0.69 10.59
C TRP A 68 11.92 -0.19 11.82
N ARG A 69 12.93 -0.35 12.70
CA ARG A 69 12.82 -1.10 13.95
C ARG A 69 11.91 -0.40 14.96
N TRP A 70 11.94 0.93 14.98
CA TRP A 70 11.00 1.73 15.78
C TRP A 70 9.59 1.62 15.24
N HIS A 71 9.43 1.61 13.90
CA HIS A 71 8.16 1.35 13.24
C HIS A 71 7.63 -0.05 13.57
N MET A 72 8.48 -1.07 13.55
CA MET A 72 8.14 -2.43 13.96
C MET A 72 7.68 -2.47 15.42
N TYR A 73 8.41 -1.82 16.33
CA TYR A 73 8.02 -1.74 17.75
C TYR A 73 6.62 -1.16 17.94
N ASP A 74 6.34 -0.02 17.31
CA ASP A 74 5.03 0.61 17.36
C ASP A 74 3.92 -0.28 16.80
N THR A 75 4.20 -1.02 15.73
CA THR A 75 3.24 -1.91 15.07
C THR A 75 2.95 -3.14 15.92
N VAL A 76 3.97 -3.76 16.51
CA VAL A 76 3.81 -4.90 17.44
C VAL A 76 3.00 -4.47 18.66
N LYS A 77 3.35 -3.31 19.26
CA LYS A 77 2.62 -2.74 20.39
C LYS A 77 1.17 -2.37 20.03
N GLY A 78 0.96 -1.77 18.87
CA GLY A 78 -0.36 -1.37 18.38
C GLY A 78 -1.28 -2.55 18.04
N SER A 79 -0.71 -3.73 17.80
CA SER A 79 -1.44 -4.99 17.61
C SER A 79 -1.68 -5.76 18.94
N ASP A 80 -1.50 -5.11 20.08
CA ASP A 80 -1.59 -5.72 21.41
C ASP A 80 -0.72 -6.99 21.56
N TRP A 81 0.43 -7.03 20.89
CA TRP A 81 1.37 -8.16 20.85
C TRP A 81 0.80 -9.44 20.23
N LEU A 82 -0.35 -9.35 19.56
CA LEU A 82 -1.03 -10.49 18.93
C LEU A 82 -0.65 -10.67 17.46
N GLY A 83 -0.01 -9.66 16.86
CA GLY A 83 0.40 -9.70 15.46
C GLY A 83 1.52 -10.69 15.19
N ASP A 84 1.53 -11.26 13.98
CA ASP A 84 2.64 -12.08 13.49
C ASP A 84 3.88 -11.19 13.33
N GLN A 85 4.88 -11.41 14.18
CA GLN A 85 6.04 -10.52 14.29
C GLN A 85 6.97 -10.62 13.08
N ASP A 86 7.07 -11.77 12.43
CA ASP A 86 7.87 -11.95 11.21
C ASP A 86 7.24 -11.15 10.04
N CYS A 87 5.90 -11.21 9.92
CA CYS A 87 5.17 -10.42 8.95
C CYS A 87 5.29 -8.91 9.24
N ILE A 88 5.23 -8.50 10.51
CA ILE A 88 5.39 -7.09 10.91
C ILE A 88 6.81 -6.60 10.63
N GLU A 89 7.83 -7.41 10.94
CA GLU A 89 9.22 -7.06 10.60
C GLU A 89 9.38 -6.83 9.11
N TYR A 90 8.94 -7.79 8.30
CA TYR A 90 8.99 -7.69 6.85
C TYR A 90 8.28 -6.42 6.34
N LEU A 91 7.05 -6.17 6.81
CA LEU A 91 6.26 -5.00 6.43
C LEU A 91 6.99 -3.70 6.75
N CYS A 92 7.46 -3.54 7.98
CA CYS A 92 8.09 -2.29 8.41
C CYS A 92 9.44 -2.03 7.73
N LYS A 93 10.20 -3.11 7.48
CA LYS A 93 11.48 -3.06 6.78
C LYS A 93 11.33 -2.72 5.31
N GLU A 94 10.30 -3.26 4.64
CA GLU A 94 10.04 -3.04 3.21
C GLU A 94 9.17 -1.80 2.94
N ALA A 95 8.49 -1.24 3.94
CA ALA A 95 7.62 -0.08 3.76
C ALA A 95 8.28 1.11 3.04
N PRO A 96 9.56 1.48 3.31
CA PRO A 96 10.25 2.52 2.55
C PRO A 96 10.33 2.21 1.06
N ASN A 97 10.69 0.99 0.69
CA ASN A 97 10.78 0.55 -0.71
C ASN A 97 9.40 0.58 -1.38
N ALA A 98 8.36 0.13 -0.68
CA ALA A 98 6.99 0.14 -1.19
C ALA A 98 6.46 1.57 -1.45
N VAL A 99 6.78 2.53 -0.58
CA VAL A 99 6.41 3.95 -0.79
C VAL A 99 7.11 4.53 -2.02
N ILE A 100 8.40 4.27 -2.20
CA ILE A 100 9.16 4.73 -3.37
C ILE A 100 8.64 4.05 -4.65
N GLU A 101 8.27 2.78 -4.59
CA GLU A 101 7.64 2.09 -5.72
C GLU A 101 6.31 2.74 -6.11
N LEU A 102 5.43 3.01 -5.13
CA LEU A 102 4.17 3.71 -5.36
C LEU A 102 4.37 5.11 -5.97
N GLU A 103 5.40 5.83 -5.53
CA GLU A 103 5.79 7.10 -6.14
C GLU A 103 6.19 6.93 -7.61
N ARG A 104 6.99 5.91 -7.92
CA ARG A 104 7.41 5.60 -9.30
C ARG A 104 6.23 5.19 -10.18
N TYR A 105 5.22 4.55 -9.63
CA TYR A 105 3.97 4.29 -10.34
C TYR A 105 3.14 5.55 -10.59
N GLY A 106 3.45 6.65 -9.90
CA GLY A 106 2.81 7.95 -10.11
C GLY A 106 1.87 8.38 -8.97
N VAL A 107 1.98 7.79 -7.78
CA VAL A 107 1.23 8.31 -6.61
C VAL A 107 1.72 9.72 -6.28
N PRO A 108 0.84 10.74 -6.33
CA PRO A 108 1.23 12.13 -6.14
C PRO A 108 1.33 12.46 -4.64
N PHE A 109 2.32 11.89 -3.95
CA PHE A 109 2.58 12.26 -2.56
C PHE A 109 2.85 13.76 -2.43
N SER A 110 2.33 14.37 -1.38
CA SER A 110 2.65 15.73 -1.01
C SER A 110 4.16 15.86 -0.74
N ARG A 111 4.70 17.07 -0.94
CA ARG A 111 6.13 17.35 -0.76
C ARG A 111 6.35 18.33 0.40
N ASN A 112 7.48 18.18 1.07
CA ASN A 112 8.00 19.18 1.97
C ASN A 112 8.78 20.27 1.17
N GLU A 113 9.32 21.26 1.86
CA GLU A 113 10.08 22.36 1.25
C GLU A 113 11.34 21.89 0.53
N ASP A 114 11.93 20.77 0.96
CA ASP A 114 13.11 20.16 0.33
C ASP A 114 12.76 19.28 -0.87
N GLY A 115 11.48 19.21 -1.27
CA GLY A 115 11.00 18.37 -2.37
C GLY A 115 10.89 16.88 -2.04
N LYS A 116 11.15 16.47 -0.78
CA LYS A 116 10.99 15.07 -0.34
C LYS A 116 9.53 14.75 -0.07
N ILE A 117 9.16 13.45 -0.06
CA ILE A 117 7.82 13.00 0.31
C ILE A 117 7.49 13.53 1.71
N TYR A 118 6.35 14.23 1.79
CA TYR A 118 5.84 14.76 3.06
C TYR A 118 5.44 13.62 3.99
N GLN A 119 5.87 13.73 5.23
CA GLN A 119 5.53 12.81 6.31
C GLN A 119 4.85 13.57 7.45
N ARG A 120 3.68 13.12 7.85
CA ARG A 120 2.92 13.70 8.96
C ARG A 120 3.05 12.90 10.25
N ALA A 121 2.80 13.56 11.38
CA ALA A 121 2.57 12.89 12.65
C ALA A 121 1.27 12.06 12.57
N PHE A 122 1.28 10.91 13.21
CA PHE A 122 0.12 10.06 13.37
C PHE A 122 0.15 9.43 14.78
N GLY A 123 -1.03 9.17 15.37
CA GLY A 123 -1.11 8.62 16.72
C GLY A 123 -0.38 7.26 16.82
N GLY A 124 0.40 7.10 17.89
CA GLY A 124 1.14 5.87 18.15
C GLY A 124 2.47 5.72 17.38
N MET A 125 2.86 6.72 16.58
CA MET A 125 4.14 6.69 15.87
C MET A 125 5.25 7.32 16.73
N THR A 126 6.23 6.50 17.10
CA THR A 126 7.32 6.91 18.01
C THR A 126 8.68 6.50 17.49
N LYS A 127 9.72 7.18 17.94
CA LYS A 127 11.11 6.78 17.81
C LYS A 127 11.68 6.32 19.17
N ASN A 128 12.86 5.72 19.14
CA ASN A 128 13.53 5.21 20.35
C ASN A 128 12.63 4.29 21.18
N TYR A 129 11.84 3.42 20.49
CA TYR A 129 11.00 2.42 21.15
C TYR A 129 9.98 3.02 22.13
N GLY A 130 9.23 4.01 21.67
CA GLY A 130 8.13 4.60 22.43
C GLY A 130 8.48 5.88 23.21
N GLN A 131 9.70 6.43 23.08
CA GLN A 131 10.14 7.57 23.91
C GLN A 131 9.72 8.94 23.36
N GLU A 132 9.72 9.10 22.03
CA GLU A 132 9.46 10.39 21.40
C GLU A 132 8.55 10.24 20.17
N PRO A 133 7.68 11.21 19.87
CA PRO A 133 6.89 11.19 18.64
C PRO A 133 7.77 11.28 17.38
N VAL A 134 7.35 10.58 16.30
CA VAL A 134 7.99 10.67 14.99
C VAL A 134 6.96 10.89 13.89
N ARG A 135 7.40 11.49 12.78
CA ARG A 135 6.59 11.70 11.59
C ARG A 135 7.02 10.72 10.51
N ARG A 136 6.27 9.63 10.30
CA ARG A 136 6.57 8.63 9.25
C ARG A 136 5.43 8.36 8.30
N THR A 137 4.27 8.97 8.48
CA THR A 137 3.11 8.71 7.64
C THR A 137 3.15 9.56 6.37
N CYS A 138 3.47 8.91 5.25
CA CYS A 138 3.53 9.53 3.92
C CYS A 138 2.12 9.80 3.41
N ALA A 139 1.84 10.98 2.92
CA ALA A 139 0.48 11.38 2.57
C ALA A 139 0.39 12.12 1.23
N ALA A 140 -0.74 11.93 0.55
CA ALA A 140 -1.22 12.75 -0.55
C ALA A 140 -2.44 13.54 -0.05
N ALA A 141 -2.21 14.67 0.62
CA ALA A 141 -3.21 15.45 1.35
C ALA A 141 -4.07 14.54 2.26
N ASP A 142 -5.39 14.63 2.16
CA ASP A 142 -6.37 13.81 2.89
C ASP A 142 -6.96 12.66 2.04
N ARG A 143 -6.34 12.34 0.89
CA ARG A 143 -6.84 11.39 -0.11
C ARG A 143 -5.81 10.33 -0.49
N THR A 144 -4.92 9.96 0.41
CA THR A 144 -3.81 9.06 0.10
C THR A 144 -4.27 7.72 -0.46
N GLY A 145 -5.28 7.08 0.15
CA GLY A 145 -5.79 5.80 -0.33
C GLY A 145 -6.47 5.90 -1.70
N HIS A 146 -7.22 6.97 -1.96
CA HIS A 146 -7.78 7.26 -3.28
C HIS A 146 -6.67 7.40 -4.33
N ALA A 147 -5.62 8.16 -4.02
CA ALA A 147 -4.48 8.36 -4.91
C ALA A 147 -3.75 7.04 -5.23
N ILE A 148 -3.46 6.24 -4.22
CA ILE A 148 -2.84 4.91 -4.37
C ILE A 148 -3.70 4.01 -5.26
N LEU A 149 -4.99 3.89 -4.93
CA LEU A 149 -5.91 2.99 -5.63
C LEU A 149 -6.05 3.35 -7.12
N HIS A 150 -6.26 4.64 -7.42
CA HIS A 150 -6.39 5.10 -8.80
C HIS A 150 -5.08 4.97 -9.59
N THR A 151 -3.94 5.20 -8.95
CA THR A 151 -2.62 4.98 -9.57
C THR A 151 -2.43 3.51 -9.92
N LEU A 152 -2.65 2.59 -8.99
CA LEU A 152 -2.50 1.16 -9.23
C LEU A 152 -3.50 0.65 -10.28
N TYR A 153 -4.74 1.13 -10.26
CA TYR A 153 -5.70 0.81 -11.30
C TYR A 153 -5.24 1.30 -12.68
N GLY A 154 -4.73 2.54 -12.76
CA GLY A 154 -4.14 3.07 -13.99
C GLY A 154 -2.94 2.28 -14.49
N GLN A 155 -2.09 1.76 -13.59
CA GLN A 155 -0.99 0.85 -13.95
C GLN A 155 -1.52 -0.49 -14.48
N ALA A 156 -2.51 -1.08 -13.79
CA ALA A 156 -3.11 -2.34 -14.22
C ALA A 156 -3.71 -2.26 -15.64
N LEU A 157 -4.30 -1.11 -16.03
CA LEU A 157 -4.85 -0.90 -17.37
C LEU A 157 -3.80 -0.86 -18.49
N LYS A 158 -2.51 -0.75 -18.19
CA LYS A 158 -1.44 -0.80 -19.20
C LYS A 158 -1.12 -2.22 -19.65
N HIS A 159 -1.55 -3.20 -18.90
CA HIS A 159 -1.35 -4.63 -19.19
C HIS A 159 -2.61 -5.21 -19.86
N LYS A 160 -2.39 -6.08 -20.85
CA LYS A 160 -3.46 -6.71 -21.65
C LYS A 160 -3.87 -8.04 -21.04
#